data_0c1dc8f8b6d505989fbd1a0302e7b683
#
_entry.id   0c1dc8f8b6d505989fbd1a0302e7b683
#
_cell.length_a   1.000
_cell.length_b   1.000
_cell.length_c   1.000
_cell.angle_alpha   90.00
_cell.angle_beta   90.00
_cell.angle_gamma   90.00
#
_symmetry.space_group_name_H-M   'P 1'
#
loop_
_entity.id
_entity.type
_entity.pdbx_description
1 polymer ?
#
loop_
_entity_poly.entity_id
_entity_poly.type
_entity_poly.pdbx_seq_one_letter_code
_entity_poly.pdbx_strand_id
1 'polypeptide(L)'
;THRPEVIIHLAAVVGGIGANRANPGSFYYQNLVMGALLMEHARQRGVEKFVAIGTICAYPKFTPVPFREEELWNGYPEETNAPYGIAKLAQLVQAQANRAQYGQNVVYLMPTNLYGPGDKFHPGVSHVIPALIKKCVDAVGSGADHIDVWGTGSASREFLYVDDAAEGLV
;
A
#
# COMPACT_ATOMS: atom_id res chain seq x y z
N THR A 1 -19.62 -17.63 -14.40
CA THR A 1 -18.18 -17.39 -14.11
C THR A 1 -17.70 -16.28 -15.03
N HIS A 2 -17.20 -15.20 -14.42
CA HIS A 2 -16.64 -14.08 -15.17
C HIS A 2 -15.29 -14.47 -15.77
N ARG A 3 -15.01 -13.97 -16.98
CA ARG A 3 -13.69 -14.06 -17.62
C ARG A 3 -13.18 -12.62 -17.81
N PRO A 4 -12.52 -12.02 -16.81
CA PRO A 4 -12.05 -10.65 -16.93
C PRO A 4 -10.88 -10.58 -17.92
N GLU A 5 -10.85 -9.55 -18.74
CA GLU A 5 -9.73 -9.20 -19.59
C GLU A 5 -8.64 -8.49 -18.79
N VAL A 6 -9.04 -7.65 -17.82
CA VAL A 6 -8.15 -6.88 -16.95
C VAL A 6 -8.46 -7.19 -15.50
N ILE A 7 -7.42 -7.37 -14.69
CA ILE A 7 -7.51 -7.47 -13.22
C ILE A 7 -6.71 -6.33 -12.60
N ILE A 8 -7.36 -5.52 -11.78
CA ILE A 8 -6.71 -4.51 -10.92
C ILE A 8 -6.75 -5.03 -9.48
N HIS A 9 -5.60 -5.43 -8.95
CA HIS A 9 -5.48 -6.03 -7.63
C HIS A 9 -5.23 -4.97 -6.55
N LEU A 10 -6.32 -4.43 -6.00
CA LEU A 10 -6.29 -3.42 -4.93
C LEU A 10 -6.32 -4.03 -3.52
N ALA A 11 -6.67 -5.30 -3.39
CA ALA A 11 -6.86 -5.92 -2.09
C ALA A 11 -5.55 -6.02 -1.30
N ALA A 12 -5.61 -5.66 -0.03
CA ALA A 12 -4.52 -5.81 0.92
C ALA A 12 -5.06 -5.95 2.35
N VAL A 13 -4.29 -6.63 3.19
CA VAL A 13 -4.49 -6.64 4.64
C VAL A 13 -3.43 -5.72 5.24
N VAL A 14 -3.84 -4.53 5.62
CA VAL A 14 -2.96 -3.46 6.08
C VAL A 14 -3.66 -2.56 7.10
N GLY A 15 -2.88 -1.89 7.93
CA GLY A 15 -3.37 -0.90 8.89
C GLY A 15 -2.27 0.08 9.26
N GLY A 16 -2.54 0.95 10.22
CA GLY A 16 -1.53 1.86 10.76
C GLY A 16 -0.42 1.13 11.53
N ILE A 17 0.59 1.85 12.00
CA ILE A 17 1.78 1.32 12.70
C ILE A 17 1.43 0.35 13.83
N GLY A 18 0.39 0.65 14.62
CA GLY A 18 -0.07 -0.24 15.70
C GLY A 18 -0.55 -1.60 15.21
N ALA A 19 -1.31 -1.63 14.11
CA ALA A 19 -1.81 -2.86 13.51
C ALA A 19 -0.66 -3.69 12.91
N ASN A 20 0.29 -3.05 12.24
CA ASN A 20 1.48 -3.70 11.68
C ASN A 20 2.33 -4.37 12.77
N ARG A 21 2.52 -3.70 13.91
CA ARG A 21 3.24 -4.26 15.07
C ARG A 21 2.52 -5.45 15.70
N ALA A 22 1.20 -5.39 15.76
CA ALA A 22 0.40 -6.45 16.36
C ALA A 22 0.26 -7.70 15.46
N ASN A 23 0.39 -7.56 14.14
CA ASN A 23 0.05 -8.61 13.19
C ASN A 23 1.12 -8.85 12.09
N PRO A 24 2.43 -8.83 12.38
CA PRO A 24 3.47 -8.86 11.35
C PRO A 24 3.41 -10.14 10.49
N GLY A 25 3.27 -11.30 11.12
CA GLY A 25 3.21 -12.59 10.42
C GLY A 25 1.96 -12.76 9.57
N SER A 26 0.80 -12.36 10.10
CA SER A 26 -0.49 -12.41 9.40
C SER A 26 -0.49 -11.49 8.19
N PHE A 27 0.01 -10.26 8.33
CA PHE A 27 0.07 -9.29 7.24
C PHE A 27 1.06 -9.72 6.15
N TYR A 28 2.21 -10.27 6.53
CA TYR A 28 3.14 -10.85 5.58
C TYR A 28 2.47 -11.97 4.77
N TYR A 29 1.97 -13.00 5.46
CA TYR A 29 1.42 -14.19 4.83
C TYR A 29 0.23 -13.89 3.92
N GLN A 30 -0.76 -13.15 4.43
CA GLN A 30 -1.99 -12.89 3.68
C GLN A 30 -1.73 -12.06 2.41
N ASN A 31 -0.92 -11.01 2.49
CA ASN A 31 -0.61 -10.19 1.32
C ASN A 31 0.25 -10.95 0.30
N LEU A 32 1.22 -11.74 0.76
CA LEU A 32 2.06 -12.54 -0.12
C LEU A 32 1.23 -13.57 -0.89
N VAL A 33 0.48 -14.40 -0.16
CA VAL A 33 -0.27 -15.53 -0.76
C VAL A 33 -1.38 -15.01 -1.68
N MET A 34 -2.15 -14.03 -1.23
CA MET A 34 -3.24 -13.45 -2.02
C MET A 34 -2.75 -12.90 -3.36
N GLY A 35 -1.71 -12.07 -3.33
CA GLY A 35 -1.17 -11.48 -4.56
C GLY A 35 -0.51 -12.50 -5.47
N ALA A 36 0.31 -13.40 -4.90
CA ALA A 36 1.00 -14.43 -5.66
C ALA A 36 0.04 -15.39 -6.36
N LEU A 37 -0.96 -15.90 -5.66
CA LEU A 37 -1.95 -16.81 -6.22
C LEU A 37 -2.83 -16.14 -7.27
N LEU A 38 -3.28 -14.90 -7.01
CA LEU A 38 -4.12 -14.19 -7.96
C LEU A 38 -3.38 -13.93 -9.28
N MET A 39 -2.13 -13.48 -9.21
CA MET A 39 -1.28 -13.25 -10.38
C MET A 39 -1.03 -14.55 -11.17
N GLU A 40 -0.74 -15.65 -10.48
CA GLU A 40 -0.53 -16.96 -11.12
C GLU A 40 -1.81 -17.47 -11.76
N HIS A 41 -2.97 -17.38 -11.09
CA HIS A 41 -4.24 -17.78 -11.68
C HIS A 41 -4.63 -16.87 -12.87
N ALA A 42 -4.33 -15.58 -12.82
CA ALA A 42 -4.53 -14.69 -13.95
C ALA A 42 -3.71 -15.13 -15.17
N ARG A 43 -2.45 -15.48 -14.95
CA ARG A 43 -1.56 -16.03 -15.99
C ARG A 43 -2.13 -17.31 -16.62
N GLN A 44 -2.49 -18.29 -15.78
CA GLN A 44 -3.02 -19.58 -16.24
C GLN A 44 -4.33 -19.46 -17.01
N ARG A 45 -5.10 -18.42 -16.77
CA ARG A 45 -6.39 -18.16 -17.42
C ARG A 45 -6.31 -17.22 -18.60
N GLY A 46 -5.11 -16.77 -18.96
CA GLY A 46 -4.88 -15.89 -20.11
C GLY A 46 -5.49 -14.49 -19.92
N VAL A 47 -5.49 -13.95 -18.70
CA VAL A 47 -5.90 -12.55 -18.44
C VAL A 47 -4.96 -11.61 -19.19
N GLU A 48 -5.52 -10.68 -19.97
CA GLU A 48 -4.76 -9.83 -20.89
C GLU A 48 -3.86 -8.84 -20.17
N LYS A 49 -4.33 -8.25 -19.05
CA LYS A 49 -3.57 -7.31 -18.24
C LYS A 49 -3.82 -7.52 -16.75
N PHE A 50 -2.74 -7.55 -15.98
CA PHE A 50 -2.80 -7.59 -14.52
C PHE A 50 -2.12 -6.33 -13.95
N VAL A 51 -2.85 -5.53 -13.16
CA VAL A 51 -2.33 -4.36 -12.46
C VAL A 51 -2.16 -4.73 -10.99
N ALA A 52 -0.91 -4.78 -10.53
CA ALA A 52 -0.56 -5.05 -9.15
C ALA A 52 -0.24 -3.72 -8.44
N ILE A 53 -0.78 -3.54 -7.23
CA ILE A 53 -0.50 -2.37 -6.42
C ILE A 53 0.52 -2.71 -5.36
N GLY A 54 1.68 -2.08 -5.48
CA GLY A 54 2.76 -2.11 -4.50
C GLY A 54 2.55 -1.12 -3.35
N THR A 55 3.65 -0.70 -2.75
CA THR A 55 3.62 0.25 -1.62
C THR A 55 4.97 0.95 -1.46
N ILE A 56 4.96 2.22 -1.09
CA ILE A 56 6.18 2.93 -0.69
C ILE A 56 6.82 2.33 0.58
N CYS A 57 6.07 1.57 1.39
CA CYS A 57 6.61 0.84 2.54
C CYS A 57 7.63 -0.27 2.14
N ALA A 58 7.77 -0.57 0.86
CA ALA A 58 8.77 -1.50 0.35
C ALA A 58 10.17 -0.88 0.19
N TYR A 59 10.27 0.45 0.17
CA TYR A 59 11.57 1.12 0.09
C TYR A 59 12.39 0.93 1.36
N PRO A 60 13.74 0.87 1.22
CA PRO A 60 14.64 0.83 2.36
C PRO A 60 14.40 2.01 3.32
N LYS A 61 14.58 1.77 4.62
CA LYS A 61 14.35 2.74 5.69
C LYS A 61 15.07 4.08 5.49
N PHE A 62 16.25 4.06 4.91
CA PHE A 62 17.10 5.22 4.72
C PHE A 62 17.25 5.62 3.24
N THR A 63 16.23 5.35 2.43
CA THR A 63 16.23 5.77 1.02
C THR A 63 16.30 7.30 0.92
N PRO A 64 17.20 7.85 0.08
CA PRO A 64 17.25 9.29 -0.19
C PRO A 64 15.92 9.83 -0.75
N VAL A 65 15.62 11.08 -0.43
CA VAL A 65 14.44 11.78 -0.95
C VAL A 65 14.88 12.75 -2.05
N PRO A 66 14.18 12.79 -3.20
CA PRO A 66 13.02 12.00 -3.60
C PRO A 66 13.35 10.54 -3.88
N PHE A 67 12.42 9.63 -3.60
CA PHE A 67 12.58 8.21 -3.87
C PHE A 67 12.72 7.95 -5.38
N ARG A 68 13.62 7.02 -5.71
CA ARG A 68 13.83 6.52 -7.08
C ARG A 68 13.61 5.02 -7.11
N GLU A 69 13.04 4.50 -8.17
CA GLU A 69 12.70 3.07 -8.28
C GLU A 69 13.96 2.17 -8.18
N GLU A 70 15.11 2.65 -8.65
CA GLU A 70 16.38 1.94 -8.57
C GLU A 70 16.84 1.71 -7.12
N GLU A 71 16.39 2.56 -6.17
CA GLU A 71 16.74 2.45 -4.76
C GLU A 71 15.98 1.35 -4.01
N LEU A 72 14.98 0.76 -4.63
CA LEU A 72 14.07 -0.20 -4.02
C LEU A 72 14.80 -1.43 -3.44
N TRP A 73 15.97 -1.75 -3.98
CA TRP A 73 16.77 -2.92 -3.60
C TRP A 73 17.99 -2.59 -2.73
N ASN A 74 18.20 -1.33 -2.37
CA ASN A 74 19.41 -0.87 -1.69
C ASN A 74 19.37 -1.01 -0.15
N GLY A 75 18.49 -1.83 0.40
CA GLY A 75 18.43 -2.10 1.82
C GLY A 75 17.12 -2.73 2.29
N TYR A 76 16.92 -2.75 3.60
CA TYR A 76 15.75 -3.32 4.24
C TYR A 76 14.72 -2.24 4.59
N PRO A 77 13.42 -2.47 4.42
CA PRO A 77 12.38 -1.53 4.80
C PRO A 77 12.36 -1.24 6.31
N GLU A 78 11.65 -0.20 6.72
CA GLU A 78 11.41 0.09 8.13
C GLU A 78 10.77 -1.13 8.82
N GLU A 79 11.27 -1.51 9.98
CA GLU A 79 11.05 -2.82 10.61
C GLU A 79 9.56 -3.15 10.87
N THR A 80 8.75 -2.14 11.19
CA THR A 80 7.33 -2.34 11.46
C THR A 80 6.50 -2.52 10.19
N ASN A 81 6.98 -1.97 9.08
CA ASN A 81 6.35 -2.07 7.76
C ASN A 81 6.95 -3.19 6.89
N ALA A 82 8.15 -3.66 7.24
CA ALA A 82 8.90 -4.60 6.42
C ALA A 82 8.11 -5.87 6.07
N PRO A 83 7.37 -6.53 6.98
CA PRO A 83 6.60 -7.72 6.61
C PRO A 83 5.59 -7.45 5.49
N TYR A 84 4.85 -6.37 5.58
CA TYR A 84 3.92 -5.95 4.53
C TYR A 84 4.65 -5.51 3.24
N GLY A 85 5.68 -4.66 3.39
CA GLY A 85 6.47 -4.15 2.27
C GLY A 85 7.13 -5.25 1.45
N ILE A 86 7.76 -6.23 2.11
CA ILE A 86 8.40 -7.37 1.46
C ILE A 86 7.38 -8.28 0.77
N ALA A 87 6.21 -8.51 1.38
CA ALA A 87 5.15 -9.28 0.74
C ALA A 87 4.68 -8.64 -0.57
N LYS A 88 4.59 -7.31 -0.60
CA LYS A 88 4.28 -6.57 -1.83
C LYS A 88 5.43 -6.58 -2.84
N LEU A 89 6.66 -6.44 -2.37
CA LEU A 89 7.86 -6.48 -3.23
C LEU A 89 8.04 -7.85 -3.91
N ALA A 90 7.68 -8.93 -3.22
CA ALA A 90 7.68 -10.26 -3.82
C ALA A 90 6.75 -10.38 -5.04
N GLN A 91 5.65 -9.63 -5.07
CA GLN A 91 4.78 -9.57 -6.25
C GLN A 91 5.44 -8.86 -7.43
N LEU A 92 6.31 -7.86 -7.21
CA LEU A 92 7.12 -7.26 -8.26
C LEU A 92 8.08 -8.29 -8.87
N VAL A 93 8.77 -9.06 -8.03
CA VAL A 93 9.67 -10.13 -8.50
C VAL A 93 8.90 -11.16 -9.33
N GLN A 94 7.73 -11.59 -8.86
CA GLN A 94 6.86 -12.51 -9.60
C GLN A 94 6.43 -11.91 -10.94
N ALA A 95 6.03 -10.64 -10.97
CA ALA A 95 5.64 -9.94 -12.18
C ALA A 95 6.77 -9.92 -13.23
N GLN A 96 7.98 -9.59 -12.79
CA GLN A 96 9.17 -9.59 -13.65
C GLN A 96 9.49 -11.00 -14.18
N ALA A 97 9.48 -12.01 -13.30
CA ALA A 97 9.72 -13.39 -13.66
C ALA A 97 8.67 -13.94 -14.62
N ASN A 98 7.39 -13.68 -14.36
CA ASN A 98 6.30 -14.12 -15.23
C ASN A 98 6.34 -13.41 -16.59
N ARG A 99 6.70 -12.15 -16.63
CA ARG A 99 6.93 -11.43 -17.89
C ARG A 99 8.05 -12.06 -18.70
N ALA A 100 9.18 -12.33 -18.05
CA ALA A 100 10.35 -12.93 -18.72
C ALA A 100 10.08 -14.35 -19.23
N GLN A 101 9.38 -15.18 -18.44
CA GLN A 101 9.18 -16.58 -18.75
C GLN A 101 7.95 -16.84 -19.64
N TYR A 102 6.86 -16.10 -19.40
CA TYR A 102 5.55 -16.40 -20.01
C TYR A 102 5.00 -15.24 -20.84
N GLY A 103 5.66 -14.09 -20.89
CA GLY A 103 5.14 -12.90 -21.56
C GLY A 103 3.91 -12.28 -20.89
N GLN A 104 3.65 -12.58 -19.59
CA GLN A 104 2.50 -12.06 -18.88
C GLN A 104 2.56 -10.52 -18.81
N ASN A 105 1.48 -9.87 -19.22
CA ASN A 105 1.37 -8.42 -19.17
C ASN A 105 0.97 -7.98 -17.74
N VAL A 106 1.97 -7.65 -16.94
CA VAL A 106 1.78 -7.14 -15.58
C VAL A 106 2.32 -5.71 -15.50
N VAL A 107 1.52 -4.82 -14.94
CA VAL A 107 1.92 -3.46 -14.53
C VAL A 107 1.97 -3.45 -13.00
N TYR A 108 3.08 -2.98 -12.44
CA TYR A 108 3.26 -2.85 -10.98
C TYR A 108 3.40 -1.37 -10.64
N LEU A 109 2.48 -0.85 -9.83
CA LEU A 109 2.40 0.56 -9.47
C LEU A 109 2.62 0.75 -7.98
N MET A 110 3.37 1.77 -7.60
CA MET A 110 3.67 2.12 -6.21
C MET A 110 3.09 3.49 -5.87
N PRO A 111 1.80 3.55 -5.48
CA PRO A 111 1.19 4.81 -5.07
C PRO A 111 1.82 5.31 -3.76
N THR A 112 1.84 6.63 -3.59
CA THR A 112 2.17 7.28 -2.32
C THR A 112 1.04 7.08 -1.30
N ASN A 113 0.99 7.83 -0.22
CA ASN A 113 -0.08 7.68 0.77
C ASN A 113 -1.40 8.20 0.20
N LEU A 114 -2.35 7.29 0.00
CA LEU A 114 -3.67 7.65 -0.50
C LEU A 114 -4.53 8.25 0.60
N TYR A 115 -5.36 9.22 0.24
CA TYR A 115 -6.38 9.80 1.11
C TYR A 115 -7.63 10.20 0.30
N GLY A 116 -8.79 10.29 0.95
CA GLY A 116 -10.01 10.73 0.29
C GLY A 116 -11.28 10.23 0.95
N PRO A 117 -12.43 10.46 0.32
CA PRO A 117 -13.73 9.98 0.79
C PRO A 117 -13.75 8.45 0.96
N GLY A 118 -14.42 7.98 1.99
CA GLY A 118 -14.54 6.55 2.28
C GLY A 118 -13.37 5.95 3.06
N ASP A 119 -12.40 6.75 3.49
CA ASP A 119 -11.29 6.29 4.32
C ASP A 119 -11.74 5.84 5.72
N LYS A 120 -10.84 5.15 6.44
CA LYS A 120 -11.13 4.61 7.78
C LYS A 120 -10.80 5.64 8.86
N PHE A 121 -11.83 6.13 9.57
CA PHE A 121 -11.67 7.12 10.63
C PHE A 121 -11.56 6.52 12.05
N HIS A 122 -11.66 5.21 12.20
CA HIS A 122 -11.55 4.56 13.52
C HIS A 122 -10.10 4.65 14.04
N PRO A 123 -9.86 5.17 15.27
CA PRO A 123 -8.51 5.47 15.80
C PRO A 123 -7.53 4.29 15.79
N GLY A 124 -8.01 3.06 15.92
CA GLY A 124 -7.17 1.86 15.97
C GLY A 124 -6.63 1.39 14.61
N VAL A 125 -7.16 1.92 13.49
CA VAL A 125 -6.82 1.46 12.13
C VAL A 125 -6.63 2.59 11.13
N SER A 126 -6.93 3.84 11.49
CA SER A 126 -6.83 5.00 10.60
C SER A 126 -5.39 5.36 10.28
N HIS A 127 -5.18 5.88 9.06
CA HIS A 127 -3.95 6.56 8.69
C HIS A 127 -3.95 8.02 9.16
N VAL A 128 -2.85 8.73 8.93
CA VAL A 128 -2.62 10.06 9.54
C VAL A 128 -3.68 11.10 9.15
N ILE A 129 -4.02 11.24 7.88
CA ILE A 129 -5.01 12.26 7.43
C ILE A 129 -6.39 12.01 8.05
N PRO A 130 -7.03 10.84 7.91
CA PRO A 130 -8.32 10.61 8.53
C PRO A 130 -8.27 10.68 10.06
N ALA A 131 -7.16 10.29 10.69
CA ALA A 131 -7.00 10.43 12.13
C ALA A 131 -6.99 11.90 12.57
N LEU A 132 -6.28 12.78 11.87
CA LEU A 132 -6.23 14.21 12.16
C LEU A 132 -7.58 14.88 11.88
N ILE A 133 -8.23 14.57 10.77
CA ILE A 133 -9.57 15.07 10.45
C ILE A 133 -10.54 14.72 11.58
N LYS A 134 -10.54 13.43 12.00
CA LYS A 134 -11.41 13.00 13.09
C LYS A 134 -11.12 13.77 14.39
N LYS A 135 -9.87 13.92 14.78
CA LYS A 135 -9.49 14.68 15.97
C LYS A 135 -9.98 16.13 15.92
N CYS A 136 -9.85 16.80 14.77
CA CYS A 136 -10.34 18.16 14.59
C CYS A 136 -11.87 18.24 14.71
N VAL A 137 -12.58 17.33 14.04
CA VAL A 137 -14.06 17.29 14.08
C VAL A 137 -14.56 17.01 15.50
N ASP A 138 -13.96 16.03 16.19
CA ASP A 138 -14.33 15.68 17.56
C ASP A 138 -14.04 16.84 18.54
N ALA A 139 -12.92 17.54 18.38
CA ALA A 139 -12.56 18.70 19.19
C ALA A 139 -13.57 19.85 19.01
N VAL A 140 -13.93 20.19 17.78
CA VAL A 140 -14.97 21.19 17.50
C VAL A 140 -16.31 20.78 18.11
N GLY A 141 -16.70 19.50 17.96
CA GLY A 141 -17.96 18.99 18.49
C GLY A 141 -18.03 18.97 20.03
N SER A 142 -16.89 18.82 20.71
CA SER A 142 -16.80 18.82 22.19
C SER A 142 -16.46 20.18 22.80
N GLY A 143 -16.15 21.19 21.97
CA GLY A 143 -15.71 22.52 22.43
C GLY A 143 -14.28 22.52 22.97
N ALA A 144 -13.46 21.53 22.62
CA ALA A 144 -12.04 21.50 22.99
C ALA A 144 -11.27 22.61 22.24
N ASP A 145 -10.28 23.20 22.90
CA ASP A 145 -9.47 24.28 22.35
C ASP A 145 -8.22 23.80 21.59
N HIS A 146 -7.90 22.52 21.69
CA HIS A 146 -6.75 21.91 21.03
C HIS A 146 -6.98 20.42 20.70
N ILE A 147 -6.10 19.86 19.88
CA ILE A 147 -5.98 18.44 19.60
C ILE A 147 -4.57 17.94 19.95
N ASP A 148 -4.45 16.72 20.42
CA ASP A 148 -3.16 16.06 20.59
C ASP A 148 -2.67 15.46 19.29
N VAL A 149 -1.50 15.88 18.81
CA VAL A 149 -0.82 15.33 17.65
C VAL A 149 0.41 14.55 18.10
N TRP A 150 0.54 13.30 17.70
CA TRP A 150 1.66 12.45 18.08
C TRP A 150 2.94 12.84 17.33
N GLY A 151 4.06 12.83 18.05
CA GLY A 151 5.38 13.14 17.51
C GLY A 151 5.70 14.63 17.57
N THR A 152 6.75 15.04 16.85
CA THR A 152 7.30 16.40 16.88
C THR A 152 6.74 17.31 15.80
N GLY A 153 5.93 16.78 14.87
CA GLY A 153 5.45 17.50 13.69
C GLY A 153 6.50 17.64 12.57
N SER A 154 7.70 17.10 12.73
CA SER A 154 8.78 17.23 11.73
C SER A 154 8.67 16.23 10.56
N ALA A 155 7.83 15.20 10.69
CA ALA A 155 7.68 14.20 9.64
C ALA A 155 6.92 14.77 8.43
N SER A 156 7.49 14.67 7.24
CA SER A 156 6.83 14.97 5.98
C SER A 156 6.46 13.70 5.21
N ARG A 157 5.41 13.76 4.45
CA ARG A 157 4.91 12.64 3.61
C ARG A 157 4.32 13.20 2.33
N GLU A 158 4.40 12.42 1.27
CA GLU A 158 3.63 12.67 0.06
C GLU A 158 2.25 12.02 0.17
N PHE A 159 1.25 12.71 -0.32
CA PHE A 159 -0.13 12.24 -0.35
C PHE A 159 -0.71 12.37 -1.75
N LEU A 160 -1.50 11.39 -2.16
CA LEU A 160 -2.20 11.37 -3.43
C LEU A 160 -3.69 11.22 -3.18
N TYR A 161 -4.50 12.08 -3.79
CA TYR A 161 -5.95 12.01 -3.68
C TYR A 161 -6.47 10.75 -4.37
N VAL A 162 -7.46 10.10 -3.76
CA VAL A 162 -7.89 8.77 -4.19
C VAL A 162 -8.47 8.74 -5.61
N ASP A 163 -9.14 9.82 -6.05
CA ASP A 163 -9.69 9.88 -7.41
C ASP A 163 -8.57 10.06 -8.44
N ASP A 164 -7.55 10.88 -8.13
CA ASP A 164 -6.36 11.02 -9.00
C ASP A 164 -5.60 9.68 -9.10
N ALA A 165 -5.51 8.95 -7.98
CA ALA A 165 -4.94 7.60 -8.01
C ALA A 165 -5.77 6.64 -8.88
N ALA A 166 -7.08 6.69 -8.78
CA ALA A 166 -7.97 5.85 -9.58
C ALA A 166 -7.85 6.16 -11.07
N GLU A 167 -7.75 7.44 -11.45
CA GLU A 167 -7.51 7.86 -12.83
C GLU A 167 -6.15 7.35 -13.34
N GLY A 168 -5.11 7.42 -12.51
CA GLY A 168 -3.77 6.92 -12.86
C GLY A 168 -3.66 5.39 -12.96
N LEU A 169 -4.65 4.63 -12.48
CA LEU A 169 -4.68 3.17 -12.53
C LEU A 169 -5.30 2.62 -13.83
N VAL A 170 -6.07 3.42 -14.54
CA VAL A 170 -6.83 3.05 -15.75
C VAL A 170 -6.10 3.51 -17.01
#